data_d63cb791a4d1237d3060e834bb06c0a6
#
_entry.id   d63cb791a4d1237d3060e834bb06c0a6
#
_cell.length_a   1.000
_cell.length_b   1.000
_cell.length_c   1.000
_cell.angle_alpha   90.00
_cell.angle_beta   90.00
_cell.angle_gamma   90.00
#
_symmetry.space_group_name_H-M   'P 1'
#
loop_
_entity.id
_entity.type
_entity.pdbx_description
1 polymer ?
#
loop_
_entity_poly.entity_id
_entity_poly.type
_entity_poly.pdbx_seq_one_letter_code
_entity_poly.pdbx_strand_id
1 'polypeptide(L)'
;MTATHVMGSRTTAGEAVQAAVLSAVLTGFWLVTSPLAQQPVCCDAGEYLRLARDPTDPILRPYSMRVLVPWLVHALGGDVVTTFHAVSLVCLAVTGWLLYLLARELGVGHGYALLATAALLCSRGWLFFFYDPYLTEPAAFLLLAAAFLVLVRHRHIWLIAPLLVLMAATREQFVGFALPTYFWLRQRRLDWRALSQTIGLLVPALVVFAALATLPEVLPPTPLSQPMGFAYTLDRRMDGDGWLWFGSAFAMSLGVWWPLAVASLGVDRFRRLSWWLLPVLAYLVLVGWDWARYAMYAFPVVMVAGAWTIAHQRRYRPLLLALVAFQAVLPFVDFVAGKPSLDDPGPSLPISLLLILATVAVLVAGDRGRSTAEPSERAPAPEPLPEAAPKG
;
A
#
# COMPACT_ATOMS: atom_id res chain seq x y z
N MET A 1 -14.53 -0.97 -28.71
CA MET A 1 -13.30 -0.29 -28.25
C MET A 1 -12.33 -1.39 -27.86
N THR A 2 -11.43 -1.72 -28.74
CA THR A 2 -10.32 -2.65 -28.53
C THR A 2 -9.45 -2.10 -27.41
N ALA A 3 -9.30 -2.86 -26.33
CA ALA A 3 -8.35 -2.56 -25.28
C ALA A 3 -6.95 -2.57 -25.94
N THR A 4 -6.46 -1.39 -26.28
CA THR A 4 -5.04 -1.21 -26.61
C THR A 4 -4.29 -1.61 -25.35
N HIS A 5 -3.78 -2.84 -25.33
CA HIS A 5 -2.73 -3.26 -24.45
C HIS A 5 -1.58 -2.26 -24.63
N VAL A 6 -1.52 -1.26 -23.75
CA VAL A 6 -0.31 -0.47 -23.61
C VAL A 6 0.72 -1.48 -23.15
N MET A 7 1.54 -1.97 -24.09
CA MET A 7 2.71 -2.77 -23.78
C MET A 7 3.61 -1.94 -22.86
N GLY A 8 3.47 -2.14 -21.54
CA GLY A 8 4.48 -1.70 -20.61
C GLY A 8 5.81 -2.26 -21.10
N SER A 9 6.84 -1.45 -21.13
CA SER A 9 8.18 -1.92 -21.49
C SER A 9 8.49 -3.16 -20.64
N ARG A 10 8.70 -4.30 -21.29
CA ARG A 10 8.96 -5.56 -20.56
C ARG A 10 10.11 -5.34 -19.60
N THR A 11 9.90 -5.60 -18.32
CA THR A 11 10.96 -5.58 -17.32
C THR A 11 12.03 -6.60 -17.74
N THR A 12 13.25 -6.16 -17.90
CA THR A 12 14.36 -7.10 -18.16
C THR A 12 14.75 -7.83 -16.88
N ALA A 13 15.36 -9.00 -17.01
CA ALA A 13 15.87 -9.74 -15.84
C ALA A 13 16.87 -8.90 -15.03
N GLY A 14 17.73 -8.13 -15.70
CA GLY A 14 18.69 -7.23 -15.05
C GLY A 14 18.00 -6.13 -14.23
N GLU A 15 16.97 -5.50 -14.76
CA GLU A 15 16.19 -4.48 -14.02
C GLU A 15 15.50 -5.07 -12.79
N ALA A 16 14.95 -6.29 -12.91
CA ALA A 16 14.32 -6.97 -11.78
C ALA A 16 15.33 -7.32 -10.68
N VAL A 17 16.54 -7.75 -11.06
CA VAL A 17 17.65 -8.01 -10.14
C VAL A 17 18.11 -6.72 -9.45
N GLN A 18 18.27 -5.62 -10.18
CA GLN A 18 18.63 -4.33 -9.58
C GLN A 18 17.61 -3.89 -8.51
N ALA A 19 16.32 -4.06 -8.79
CA ALA A 19 15.26 -3.73 -7.83
C ALA A 19 15.30 -4.65 -6.60
N ALA A 20 15.55 -5.94 -6.79
CA ALA A 20 15.70 -6.89 -5.68
C ALA A 20 16.91 -6.56 -4.80
N VAL A 21 18.06 -6.24 -5.42
CA VAL A 21 19.26 -5.81 -4.70
C VAL A 21 19.02 -4.51 -3.94
N LEU A 22 18.39 -3.49 -4.57
CA LEU A 22 18.03 -2.24 -3.89
C LEU A 22 17.17 -2.51 -2.66
N SER A 23 16.13 -3.33 -2.83
CA SER A 23 15.22 -3.66 -1.72
C SER A 23 15.93 -4.40 -0.58
N ALA A 24 16.78 -5.38 -0.91
CA ALA A 24 17.56 -6.11 0.08
C ALA A 24 18.57 -5.21 0.81
N VAL A 25 19.27 -4.33 0.09
CA VAL A 25 20.26 -3.41 0.66
C VAL A 25 19.60 -2.40 1.59
N LEU A 26 18.49 -1.78 1.20
CA LEU A 26 17.78 -0.83 2.05
C LEU A 26 17.17 -1.52 3.28
N THR A 27 16.62 -2.72 3.12
CA THR A 27 16.13 -3.53 4.26
C THR A 27 17.27 -3.89 5.20
N GLY A 28 18.41 -4.34 4.67
CA GLY A 28 19.61 -4.63 5.47
C GLY A 28 20.19 -3.39 6.17
N PHE A 29 20.19 -2.24 5.50
CA PHE A 29 20.60 -0.97 6.12
C PHE A 29 19.74 -0.63 7.33
N TRP A 30 18.43 -0.74 7.23
CA TRP A 30 17.54 -0.51 8.36
C TRP A 30 17.72 -1.53 9.46
N LEU A 31 17.95 -2.80 9.13
CA LEU A 31 18.24 -3.83 10.11
C LEU A 31 19.47 -3.47 10.98
N VAL A 32 20.52 -2.94 10.34
CA VAL A 32 21.77 -2.59 11.05
C VAL A 32 21.65 -1.28 11.84
N THR A 33 20.87 -0.31 11.33
CA THR A 33 20.78 1.02 11.93
C THR A 33 19.64 1.17 12.93
N SER A 34 18.65 0.28 12.90
CA SER A 34 17.50 0.31 13.80
C SER A 34 17.85 -0.30 15.17
N PRO A 35 17.45 0.29 16.30
CA PRO A 35 17.67 -0.27 17.63
C PRO A 35 16.71 -1.42 17.95
N LEU A 36 16.55 -2.36 17.05
CA LEU A 36 15.54 -3.43 17.04
C LEU A 36 15.55 -4.31 18.29
N ALA A 37 16.71 -4.48 18.91
CA ALA A 37 16.87 -5.40 20.03
C ALA A 37 16.35 -4.86 21.38
N GLN A 38 15.83 -3.63 21.43
CA GLN A 38 15.56 -2.93 22.70
C GLN A 38 14.09 -2.68 22.99
N GLN A 39 13.19 -3.10 22.11
CA GLN A 39 11.78 -2.86 22.35
C GLN A 39 11.19 -3.84 23.35
N PRO A 40 10.49 -3.35 24.36
CA PRO A 40 9.66 -4.21 25.19
C PRO A 40 8.56 -4.80 24.32
N VAL A 41 8.48 -6.12 24.28
CA VAL A 41 7.37 -6.81 23.63
C VAL A 41 6.10 -6.49 24.40
N CYS A 42 5.23 -5.68 23.83
CA CYS A 42 3.94 -5.35 24.42
C CYS A 42 2.81 -5.57 23.42
N CYS A 43 1.62 -5.48 23.93
CA CYS A 43 0.40 -5.30 23.15
C CYS A 43 0.23 -6.38 22.05
N ASP A 44 0.03 -5.97 20.81
CA ASP A 44 -0.16 -6.87 19.64
C ASP A 44 0.99 -7.87 19.50
N ALA A 45 2.23 -7.41 19.64
CA ALA A 45 3.43 -8.23 19.52
C ALA A 45 3.46 -9.38 20.54
N GLY A 46 3.03 -9.12 21.77
CA GLY A 46 2.96 -10.14 22.83
C GLY A 46 2.02 -11.29 22.45
N GLU A 47 0.85 -10.98 21.92
CA GLU A 47 -0.14 -11.97 21.52
C GLU A 47 0.35 -12.81 20.32
N TYR A 48 0.96 -12.19 19.32
CA TYR A 48 1.52 -12.92 18.19
C TYR A 48 2.70 -13.82 18.55
N LEU A 49 3.57 -13.38 19.46
CA LEU A 49 4.66 -14.21 19.95
C LEU A 49 4.17 -15.39 20.80
N ARG A 50 3.09 -15.20 21.59
CA ARG A 50 2.44 -16.32 22.31
C ARG A 50 1.93 -17.36 21.33
N LEU A 51 1.15 -16.95 20.31
CA LEU A 51 0.61 -17.83 19.30
C LEU A 51 1.70 -18.52 18.46
N ALA A 52 2.86 -17.87 18.27
CA ALA A 52 3.99 -18.47 17.58
C ALA A 52 4.71 -19.51 18.44
N ARG A 53 4.70 -19.37 19.78
CA ARG A 53 5.25 -20.39 20.71
C ARG A 53 4.33 -21.59 20.81
N ASP A 54 3.05 -21.34 20.95
CA ASP A 54 2.02 -22.39 21.03
C ASP A 54 0.80 -22.01 20.16
N PRO A 55 0.64 -22.63 18.98
CA PRO A 55 -0.50 -22.40 18.09
C PRO A 55 -1.86 -22.73 18.70
N THR A 56 -1.88 -23.46 19.82
CA THR A 56 -3.10 -23.85 20.55
C THR A 56 -3.39 -22.95 21.74
N ASP A 57 -2.46 -22.02 22.06
CA ASP A 57 -2.66 -21.08 23.16
C ASP A 57 -3.83 -20.17 22.88
N PRO A 58 -4.84 -20.14 23.74
CA PRO A 58 -5.98 -19.26 23.59
C PRO A 58 -5.57 -17.79 23.69
N ILE A 59 -5.85 -17.05 22.63
CA ILE A 59 -5.58 -15.62 22.55
C ILE A 59 -6.83 -14.83 22.19
N LEU A 60 -6.79 -13.54 22.50
CA LEU A 60 -7.91 -12.63 22.28
C LEU A 60 -8.16 -12.36 20.80
N ARG A 61 -9.40 -12.04 20.42
CA ARG A 61 -9.69 -11.39 19.13
C ARG A 61 -9.18 -9.95 19.15
N PRO A 62 -8.70 -9.44 17.99
CA PRO A 62 -8.66 -10.08 16.67
C PRO A 62 -7.44 -10.96 16.42
N TYR A 63 -6.54 -11.14 17.40
CA TYR A 63 -5.25 -11.84 17.22
C TYR A 63 -5.43 -13.32 16.85
N SER A 64 -6.42 -13.98 17.45
CA SER A 64 -6.78 -15.37 17.17
C SER A 64 -7.20 -15.63 15.70
N MET A 65 -7.52 -14.59 14.94
CA MET A 65 -7.84 -14.69 13.51
C MET A 65 -6.64 -14.43 12.60
N ARG A 66 -5.52 -13.94 13.13
CA ARG A 66 -4.32 -13.53 12.38
C ARG A 66 -3.20 -14.54 12.52
N VAL A 67 -3.52 -15.79 12.19
CA VAL A 67 -2.69 -16.97 12.50
C VAL A 67 -1.54 -17.22 11.54
N LEU A 68 -1.58 -16.69 10.31
CA LEU A 68 -0.64 -17.08 9.25
C LEU A 68 0.82 -16.89 9.66
N VAL A 69 1.17 -15.69 10.12
CA VAL A 69 2.58 -15.39 10.46
C VAL A 69 3.03 -16.13 11.72
N PRO A 70 2.28 -16.10 12.85
CA PRO A 70 2.62 -16.88 14.02
C PRO A 70 2.79 -18.38 13.75
N TRP A 71 1.87 -18.99 12.99
CA TRP A 71 1.95 -20.41 12.65
C TRP A 71 3.10 -20.73 11.72
N LEU A 72 3.42 -19.83 10.78
CA LEU A 72 4.61 -19.97 9.94
C LEU A 72 5.89 -19.94 10.79
N VAL A 73 5.98 -19.02 11.73
CA VAL A 73 7.12 -18.91 12.65
C VAL A 73 7.25 -20.15 13.50
N HIS A 74 6.13 -20.67 14.04
CA HIS A 74 6.11 -21.94 14.77
C HIS A 74 6.61 -23.11 13.92
N ALA A 75 6.13 -23.22 12.69
CA ALA A 75 6.50 -24.30 11.77
C ALA A 75 7.98 -24.25 11.33
N LEU A 76 8.55 -23.04 11.21
CA LEU A 76 9.97 -22.87 10.88
C LEU A 76 10.88 -23.27 12.06
N GLY A 77 10.39 -23.19 13.29
CA GLY A 77 11.14 -23.54 14.49
C GLY A 77 12.23 -22.53 14.85
N GLY A 78 13.12 -22.95 15.77
CA GLY A 78 14.19 -22.08 16.28
C GLY A 78 13.74 -21.09 17.37
N ASP A 79 14.52 -20.03 17.57
CA ASP A 79 14.12 -18.96 18.47
C ASP A 79 12.97 -18.13 17.84
N VAL A 80 11.84 -18.11 18.51
CA VAL A 80 10.60 -17.49 18.00
C VAL A 80 10.79 -16.00 17.68
N VAL A 81 11.53 -15.28 18.52
CA VAL A 81 11.77 -13.84 18.34
C VAL A 81 12.59 -13.59 17.07
N THR A 82 13.71 -14.30 16.94
CA THR A 82 14.59 -14.20 15.77
C THR A 82 13.90 -14.65 14.49
N THR A 83 13.12 -15.75 14.54
CA THR A 83 12.43 -16.28 13.38
C THR A 83 11.31 -15.32 12.93
N PHE A 84 10.53 -14.77 13.87
CA PHE A 84 9.49 -13.79 13.54
C PHE A 84 10.07 -12.55 12.87
N HIS A 85 11.16 -12.05 13.41
CA HIS A 85 11.89 -10.91 12.86
C HIS A 85 12.40 -11.20 11.44
N ALA A 86 13.02 -12.37 11.22
CA ALA A 86 13.51 -12.76 9.90
C ALA A 86 12.36 -12.85 8.88
N VAL A 87 11.21 -13.44 9.25
CA VAL A 87 10.01 -13.51 8.39
C VAL A 87 9.54 -12.10 8.02
N SER A 88 9.45 -11.18 8.98
CA SER A 88 9.05 -9.79 8.75
C SER A 88 9.99 -9.07 7.78
N LEU A 89 11.31 -9.20 7.97
CA LEU A 89 12.32 -8.59 7.10
C LEU A 89 12.24 -9.11 5.66
N VAL A 90 12.08 -10.43 5.49
CA VAL A 90 11.90 -11.04 4.17
C VAL A 90 10.64 -10.51 3.51
N CYS A 91 9.52 -10.44 4.24
CA CYS A 91 8.28 -9.87 3.73
C CYS A 91 8.45 -8.42 3.27
N LEU A 92 9.12 -7.58 4.06
CA LEU A 92 9.37 -6.18 3.72
C LEU A 92 10.25 -6.06 2.47
N ALA A 93 11.34 -6.81 2.40
CA ALA A 93 12.25 -6.78 1.24
C ALA A 93 11.54 -7.23 -0.04
N VAL A 94 10.80 -8.34 0.01
CA VAL A 94 10.08 -8.85 -1.16
C VAL A 94 8.95 -7.91 -1.57
N THR A 95 8.28 -7.25 -0.62
CA THR A 95 7.25 -6.24 -0.93
C THR A 95 7.83 -5.08 -1.74
N GLY A 96 9.00 -4.56 -1.38
CA GLY A 96 9.66 -3.51 -2.15
C GLY A 96 9.95 -3.95 -3.58
N TRP A 97 10.45 -5.17 -3.77
CA TRP A 97 10.64 -5.74 -5.10
C TRP A 97 9.34 -5.90 -5.89
N LEU A 98 8.27 -6.41 -5.27
CA LEU A 98 6.96 -6.54 -5.92
C LEU A 98 6.36 -5.19 -6.29
N LEU A 99 6.57 -4.14 -5.48
CA LEU A 99 6.14 -2.78 -5.82
C LEU A 99 6.86 -2.29 -7.08
N TYR A 100 8.16 -2.53 -7.20
CA TYR A 100 8.90 -2.22 -8.43
C TYR A 100 8.26 -2.92 -9.64
N LEU A 101 8.02 -4.23 -9.57
CA LEU A 101 7.42 -4.99 -10.66
C LEU A 101 6.02 -4.44 -11.01
N LEU A 102 5.20 -4.13 -10.01
CA LEU A 102 3.88 -3.52 -10.20
C LEU A 102 3.97 -2.17 -10.93
N ALA A 103 4.92 -1.32 -10.53
CA ALA A 103 5.15 -0.03 -11.18
C ALA A 103 5.53 -0.20 -12.66
N ARG A 104 6.40 -1.16 -12.97
CA ARG A 104 6.81 -1.49 -14.34
C ARG A 104 5.64 -2.00 -15.20
N GLU A 105 4.82 -2.90 -14.65
CA GLU A 105 3.61 -3.40 -15.34
C GLU A 105 2.61 -2.28 -15.63
N LEU A 106 2.53 -1.28 -14.76
CA LEU A 106 1.70 -0.08 -14.94
C LEU A 106 2.38 0.99 -15.81
N GLY A 107 3.50 0.67 -16.48
CA GLY A 107 4.16 1.55 -17.44
C GLY A 107 4.95 2.70 -16.81
N VAL A 108 5.35 2.57 -15.55
CA VAL A 108 6.30 3.51 -14.91
C VAL A 108 7.70 3.17 -15.39
N GLY A 109 8.48 4.17 -15.82
CA GLY A 109 9.87 4.00 -16.25
C GLY A 109 10.77 3.45 -15.14
N HIS A 110 11.83 2.69 -15.51
CA HIS A 110 12.73 1.98 -14.59
C HIS A 110 13.20 2.85 -13.40
N GLY A 111 13.79 4.02 -13.66
CA GLY A 111 14.29 4.90 -12.60
C GLY A 111 13.22 5.39 -11.63
N TYR A 112 12.00 5.68 -12.13
CA TYR A 112 10.90 6.11 -11.27
C TYR A 112 10.28 4.96 -10.48
N ALA A 113 10.31 3.74 -11.02
CA ALA A 113 9.91 2.55 -10.28
C ALA A 113 10.89 2.24 -9.14
N LEU A 114 12.21 2.39 -9.38
CA LEU A 114 13.23 2.32 -8.31
C LEU A 114 13.04 3.42 -7.27
N LEU A 115 12.74 4.65 -7.70
CA LEU A 115 12.45 5.77 -6.78
C LEU A 115 11.26 5.46 -5.87
N ALA A 116 10.16 4.94 -6.43
CA ALA A 116 8.99 4.56 -5.64
C ALA A 116 9.33 3.48 -4.60
N THR A 117 10.11 2.48 -5.00
CA THR A 117 10.57 1.41 -4.11
C THR A 117 11.45 1.96 -3.00
N ALA A 118 12.47 2.76 -3.33
CA ALA A 118 13.36 3.36 -2.34
C ALA A 118 12.59 4.26 -1.36
N ALA A 119 11.69 5.10 -1.90
CA ALA A 119 10.88 6.00 -1.08
C ALA A 119 9.91 5.25 -0.14
N LEU A 120 9.32 4.13 -0.58
CA LEU A 120 8.53 3.27 0.30
C LEU A 120 9.40 2.72 1.43
N LEU A 121 10.55 2.13 1.09
CA LEU A 121 11.45 1.51 2.07
C LEU A 121 12.07 2.53 3.05
N CYS A 122 12.12 3.82 2.67
CA CYS A 122 12.54 4.92 3.53
C CYS A 122 11.36 5.69 4.13
N SER A 123 10.11 5.24 3.96
CA SER A 123 8.96 5.93 4.56
C SER A 123 8.86 5.63 6.06
N ARG A 124 8.34 6.60 6.82
CA ARG A 124 8.18 6.44 8.28
C ARG A 124 7.30 5.23 8.62
N GLY A 125 6.20 5.05 7.90
CA GLY A 125 5.33 3.91 8.10
C GLY A 125 6.01 2.57 7.86
N TRP A 126 7.00 2.52 6.95
CA TRP A 126 7.80 1.31 6.72
C TRP A 126 8.80 1.07 7.82
N LEU A 127 9.47 2.13 8.28
CA LEU A 127 10.44 2.06 9.37
C LEU A 127 9.86 1.58 10.69
N PHE A 128 8.59 1.86 10.92
CA PHE A 128 7.88 1.36 12.08
C PHE A 128 7.95 -0.18 12.20
N PHE A 129 7.90 -0.91 11.08
CA PHE A 129 7.97 -2.37 11.10
C PHE A 129 9.37 -2.94 11.34
N PHE A 130 10.40 -2.12 11.26
CA PHE A 130 11.72 -2.50 11.78
C PHE A 130 11.80 -2.27 13.29
N TYR A 131 11.04 -1.31 13.79
CA TYR A 131 10.96 -1.00 15.21
C TYR A 131 10.05 -1.99 15.96
N ASP A 132 8.94 -2.41 15.36
CA ASP A 132 8.05 -3.47 15.85
C ASP A 132 7.91 -4.60 14.80
N PRO A 133 8.89 -5.51 14.75
CA PRO A 133 8.93 -6.57 13.73
C PRO A 133 7.96 -7.73 13.98
N TYR A 134 7.27 -7.74 15.11
CA TYR A 134 6.40 -8.85 15.53
C TYR A 134 4.96 -8.68 15.06
N LEU A 135 4.72 -7.75 14.17
CA LEU A 135 3.41 -7.48 13.59
C LEU A 135 3.16 -8.35 12.35
N THR A 136 1.90 -8.55 12.01
CA THR A 136 1.50 -9.33 10.83
C THR A 136 1.42 -8.51 9.54
N GLU A 137 1.50 -7.18 9.63
CA GLU A 137 1.42 -6.27 8.50
C GLU A 137 2.50 -6.50 7.43
N PRO A 138 3.77 -6.78 7.73
CA PRO A 138 4.76 -7.08 6.70
C PRO A 138 4.31 -8.19 5.74
N ALA A 139 3.73 -9.26 6.28
CA ALA A 139 3.18 -10.34 5.45
C ALA A 139 1.92 -9.90 4.69
N ALA A 140 1.04 -9.13 5.30
CA ALA A 140 -0.14 -8.58 4.63
C ALA A 140 0.25 -7.65 3.47
N PHE A 141 1.29 -6.83 3.61
CA PHE A 141 1.82 -5.97 2.54
C PHE A 141 2.39 -6.78 1.39
N LEU A 142 3.14 -7.85 1.68
CA LEU A 142 3.65 -8.77 0.69
C LEU A 142 2.51 -9.38 -0.14
N LEU A 143 1.51 -9.93 0.54
CA LEU A 143 0.36 -10.56 -0.10
C LEU A 143 -0.47 -9.55 -0.92
N LEU A 144 -0.63 -8.33 -0.40
CA LEU A 144 -1.32 -7.25 -1.10
C LEU A 144 -0.58 -6.82 -2.38
N ALA A 145 0.73 -6.62 -2.30
CA ALA A 145 1.55 -6.27 -3.47
C ALA A 145 1.50 -7.38 -4.54
N ALA A 146 1.58 -8.66 -4.10
CA ALA A 146 1.44 -9.81 -4.98
C ALA A 146 0.06 -9.87 -5.65
N ALA A 147 -1.01 -9.63 -4.88
CA ALA A 147 -2.38 -9.63 -5.40
C ALA A 147 -2.59 -8.52 -6.44
N PHE A 148 -2.08 -7.30 -6.22
CA PHE A 148 -2.10 -6.22 -7.21
C PHE A 148 -1.30 -6.57 -8.46
N LEU A 149 -0.12 -7.17 -8.32
CA LEU A 149 0.69 -7.58 -9.45
C LEU A 149 -0.01 -8.63 -10.31
N VAL A 150 -0.62 -9.64 -9.68
CA VAL A 150 -1.42 -10.68 -10.37
C VAL A 150 -2.63 -10.04 -11.07
N LEU A 151 -3.34 -9.12 -10.39
CA LEU A 151 -4.49 -8.42 -10.94
C LEU A 151 -4.13 -7.64 -12.21
N VAL A 152 -3.02 -6.88 -12.16
CA VAL A 152 -2.57 -6.03 -13.27
C VAL A 152 -2.07 -6.88 -14.46
N ARG A 153 -1.32 -7.95 -14.18
CA ARG A 153 -0.86 -8.90 -15.21
C ARG A 153 -1.97 -9.67 -15.88
N HIS A 154 -3.09 -9.83 -15.22
CA HIS A 154 -4.28 -10.53 -15.71
C HIS A 154 -4.05 -11.99 -16.15
N ARG A 155 -2.81 -12.46 -16.19
CA ARG A 155 -2.38 -13.75 -16.73
C ARG A 155 -2.55 -14.83 -15.68
N HIS A 156 -3.14 -15.19 -14.93
CA HIS A 156 -3.34 -16.17 -13.86
C HIS A 156 -4.15 -15.56 -12.71
N ILE A 157 -5.21 -14.87 -13.08
CA ILE A 157 -6.06 -14.13 -12.14
C ILE A 157 -6.60 -15.01 -11.00
N TRP A 158 -6.71 -16.30 -11.23
CA TRP A 158 -7.11 -17.29 -10.20
C TRP A 158 -6.15 -17.33 -9.01
N LEU A 159 -4.88 -16.93 -9.18
CA LEU A 159 -3.91 -16.81 -8.08
C LEU A 159 -4.30 -15.76 -7.04
N ILE A 160 -5.22 -14.85 -7.38
CA ILE A 160 -5.77 -13.89 -6.39
C ILE A 160 -6.50 -14.64 -5.27
N ALA A 161 -7.22 -15.72 -5.57
CA ALA A 161 -7.97 -16.46 -4.55
C ALA A 161 -7.08 -17.02 -3.42
N PRO A 162 -6.00 -17.78 -3.69
CA PRO A 162 -5.10 -18.23 -2.62
C PRO A 162 -4.38 -17.06 -1.91
N LEU A 163 -4.04 -15.98 -2.61
CA LEU A 163 -3.45 -14.81 -1.97
C LEU A 163 -4.43 -14.15 -1.00
N LEU A 164 -5.71 -14.03 -1.36
CA LEU A 164 -6.74 -13.51 -0.47
C LEU A 164 -7.03 -14.44 0.70
N VAL A 165 -6.95 -15.76 0.52
CA VAL A 165 -7.03 -16.74 1.62
C VAL A 165 -5.90 -16.54 2.63
N LEU A 166 -4.67 -16.37 2.16
CA LEU A 166 -3.53 -16.08 3.02
C LEU A 166 -3.68 -14.70 3.70
N MET A 167 -4.19 -13.70 2.98
CA MET A 167 -4.50 -12.39 3.57
C MET A 167 -5.57 -12.51 4.64
N ALA A 168 -6.62 -13.32 4.45
CA ALA A 168 -7.69 -13.53 5.43
C ALA A 168 -7.15 -14.11 6.75
N ALA A 169 -6.14 -14.99 6.67
CA ALA A 169 -5.45 -15.53 7.83
C ALA A 169 -4.36 -14.59 8.40
N THR A 170 -4.15 -13.43 7.78
CA THR A 170 -3.17 -12.42 8.20
C THR A 170 -3.86 -11.16 8.70
N ARG A 171 -4.84 -10.66 7.95
CA ARG A 171 -5.55 -9.40 8.20
C ARG A 171 -6.90 -9.35 7.48
N GLU A 172 -7.86 -8.76 8.12
CA GLU A 172 -9.25 -8.61 7.64
C GLU A 172 -9.42 -7.69 6.42
N GLN A 173 -8.43 -6.89 6.06
CA GLN A 173 -8.50 -5.94 4.94
C GLN A 173 -8.66 -6.61 3.56
N PHE A 174 -8.46 -7.93 3.45
CA PHE A 174 -8.61 -8.66 2.19
C PHE A 174 -9.98 -8.43 1.52
N VAL A 175 -11.03 -8.21 2.29
CA VAL A 175 -12.40 -7.95 1.79
C VAL A 175 -12.43 -6.72 0.88
N GLY A 176 -11.66 -5.70 1.23
CA GLY A 176 -11.55 -4.46 0.44
C GLY A 176 -11.00 -4.67 -0.96
N PHE A 177 -10.26 -5.78 -1.19
CA PHE A 177 -9.68 -6.10 -2.50
C PHE A 177 -10.75 -6.45 -3.56
N ALA A 178 -12.00 -6.69 -3.16
CA ALA A 178 -13.12 -6.85 -4.07
C ALA A 178 -13.31 -5.63 -5.00
N LEU A 179 -13.16 -4.42 -4.47
CA LEU A 179 -13.38 -3.19 -5.25
C LEU A 179 -12.37 -3.04 -6.39
N PRO A 180 -11.04 -2.98 -6.16
CA PRO A 180 -10.09 -2.86 -7.27
C PRO A 180 -10.20 -4.04 -8.24
N THR A 181 -10.49 -5.25 -7.77
CA THR A 181 -10.69 -6.42 -8.64
C THR A 181 -11.87 -6.20 -9.58
N TYR A 182 -13.03 -5.84 -9.07
CA TYR A 182 -14.21 -5.57 -9.90
C TYR A 182 -13.95 -4.44 -10.90
N PHE A 183 -13.43 -3.30 -10.45
CA PHE A 183 -13.20 -2.14 -11.30
C PHE A 183 -12.08 -2.37 -12.33
N TRP A 184 -11.14 -3.25 -12.07
CA TRP A 184 -10.11 -3.64 -13.03
C TRP A 184 -10.66 -4.57 -14.10
N LEU A 185 -11.51 -5.54 -13.72
CA LEU A 185 -12.06 -6.55 -14.63
C LEU A 185 -13.22 -6.04 -15.49
N ARG A 186 -13.99 -5.07 -14.98
CA ARG A 186 -15.19 -4.61 -15.69
C ARG A 186 -14.86 -3.95 -17.03
N GLN A 187 -15.66 -4.30 -18.03
CA GLN A 187 -15.61 -3.68 -19.35
C GLN A 187 -16.78 -2.69 -19.58
N ARG A 188 -17.87 -2.83 -18.84
CA ARG A 188 -19.11 -2.03 -18.92
C ARG A 188 -19.41 -1.38 -17.56
N ARG A 189 -20.34 -0.43 -17.54
CA ARG A 189 -20.76 0.24 -16.29
C ARG A 189 -21.22 -0.76 -15.22
N LEU A 190 -22.10 -1.70 -15.62
CA LEU A 190 -22.48 -2.85 -14.80
C LEU A 190 -22.07 -4.12 -15.55
N ASP A 191 -21.16 -4.87 -14.99
CA ASP A 191 -20.57 -6.07 -15.61
C ASP A 191 -20.74 -7.25 -14.67
N TRP A 192 -21.79 -8.03 -14.91
CA TRP A 192 -22.13 -9.21 -14.10
C TRP A 192 -21.06 -10.30 -14.15
N ARG A 193 -20.33 -10.39 -15.28
CA ARG A 193 -19.23 -11.34 -15.41
C ARG A 193 -18.06 -10.92 -14.52
N ALA A 194 -17.69 -9.65 -14.51
CA ALA A 194 -16.66 -9.13 -13.62
C ALA A 194 -17.09 -9.28 -12.15
N LEU A 195 -18.36 -9.06 -11.84
CA LEU A 195 -18.89 -9.24 -10.49
C LEU A 195 -18.81 -10.70 -10.04
N SER A 196 -19.28 -11.64 -10.85
CA SER A 196 -19.24 -13.07 -10.52
C SER A 196 -17.81 -13.60 -10.38
N GLN A 197 -16.89 -13.14 -11.23
CA GLN A 197 -15.46 -13.46 -11.09
C GLN A 197 -14.89 -12.90 -9.79
N THR A 198 -15.19 -11.65 -9.45
CA THR A 198 -14.73 -11.02 -8.20
C THR A 198 -15.25 -11.79 -6.98
N ILE A 199 -16.53 -12.14 -6.96
CA ILE A 199 -17.12 -12.94 -5.88
C ILE A 199 -16.45 -14.32 -5.80
N GLY A 200 -16.28 -15.01 -6.94
CA GLY A 200 -15.63 -16.32 -6.98
C GLY A 200 -14.19 -16.31 -6.44
N LEU A 201 -13.44 -15.22 -6.67
CA LEU A 201 -12.10 -15.05 -6.13
C LEU A 201 -12.10 -14.76 -4.62
N LEU A 202 -13.14 -14.10 -4.11
CA LEU A 202 -13.24 -13.69 -2.71
C LEU A 202 -13.81 -14.78 -1.78
N VAL A 203 -14.74 -15.61 -2.30
CA VAL A 203 -15.45 -16.64 -1.50
C VAL A 203 -14.52 -17.54 -0.71
N PRO A 204 -13.43 -18.11 -1.26
CA PRO A 204 -12.53 -18.95 -0.48
C PRO A 204 -11.94 -18.23 0.74
N ALA A 205 -11.57 -16.96 0.57
CA ALA A 205 -11.04 -16.16 1.66
C ALA A 205 -12.10 -15.85 2.73
N LEU A 206 -13.34 -15.57 2.32
CA LEU A 206 -14.45 -15.37 3.26
C LEU A 206 -14.76 -16.64 4.05
N VAL A 207 -14.69 -17.82 3.42
CA VAL A 207 -14.88 -19.10 4.11
C VAL A 207 -13.79 -19.32 5.17
N VAL A 208 -12.51 -19.09 4.82
CA VAL A 208 -11.40 -19.20 5.77
C VAL A 208 -11.54 -18.20 6.90
N PHE A 209 -11.87 -16.94 6.58
CA PHE A 209 -12.08 -15.91 7.60
C PHE A 209 -13.22 -16.27 8.55
N ALA A 210 -14.34 -16.77 8.04
CA ALA A 210 -15.45 -17.24 8.86
C ALA A 210 -15.06 -18.43 9.74
N ALA A 211 -14.28 -19.40 9.21
CA ALA A 211 -13.75 -20.51 9.97
C ALA A 211 -12.84 -20.04 11.11
N LEU A 212 -11.91 -19.12 10.84
CA LEU A 212 -11.03 -18.54 11.85
C LEU A 212 -11.82 -17.74 12.91
N ALA A 213 -12.91 -17.08 12.51
CA ALA A 213 -13.78 -16.37 13.42
C ALA A 213 -14.53 -17.28 14.41
N THR A 214 -14.58 -18.60 14.14
CA THR A 214 -15.19 -19.59 15.05
C THR A 214 -14.19 -20.22 16.01
N LEU A 215 -12.88 -19.91 15.88
CA LEU A 215 -11.88 -20.39 16.85
C LEU A 215 -12.26 -19.86 18.25
N PRO A 216 -12.19 -20.73 19.27
CA PRO A 216 -12.63 -20.35 20.61
C PRO A 216 -11.77 -19.25 21.21
N GLU A 217 -12.41 -18.25 21.77
CA GLU A 217 -11.80 -17.32 22.67
C GLU A 217 -11.79 -17.94 24.08
N VAL A 218 -10.65 -18.31 24.58
CA VAL A 218 -10.56 -18.98 25.89
C VAL A 218 -10.32 -18.01 27.04
N LEU A 219 -9.91 -16.79 26.74
CA LEU A 219 -9.77 -15.78 27.80
C LEU A 219 -11.09 -15.03 28.03
N PRO A 220 -11.44 -14.74 29.29
CA PRO A 220 -12.61 -13.92 29.57
C PRO A 220 -12.46 -12.57 28.85
N PRO A 221 -13.56 -11.98 28.37
CA PRO A 221 -13.51 -10.70 27.68
C PRO A 221 -12.91 -9.64 28.60
N THR A 222 -11.70 -9.22 28.30
CA THR A 222 -11.11 -8.03 28.91
C THR A 222 -11.73 -6.79 28.23
N PRO A 223 -11.67 -5.61 28.86
CA PRO A 223 -12.10 -4.37 28.20
C PRO A 223 -11.43 -4.11 26.86
N LEU A 224 -10.22 -4.68 26.64
CA LEU A 224 -9.49 -4.63 25.36
C LEU A 224 -10.01 -5.66 24.33
N SER A 225 -10.69 -6.72 24.76
CA SER A 225 -11.29 -7.73 23.89
C SER A 225 -12.70 -7.34 23.42
N GLN A 226 -13.31 -6.34 24.03
CA GLN A 226 -14.52 -5.76 23.45
C GLN A 226 -14.12 -5.18 22.09
N PRO A 227 -14.85 -5.51 21.00
CA PRO A 227 -14.66 -4.80 19.77
C PRO A 227 -14.75 -3.34 20.13
N MET A 228 -13.68 -2.58 19.91
CA MET A 228 -13.70 -1.14 20.05
C MET A 228 -14.78 -0.69 19.09
N GLY A 229 -15.98 -0.51 19.62
CA GLY A 229 -17.17 -0.26 18.82
C GLY A 229 -16.95 1.02 18.05
N PHE A 230 -17.51 1.09 16.86
CA PHE A 230 -17.53 2.28 16.01
C PHE A 230 -17.81 3.57 16.84
N ALA A 231 -18.74 3.50 17.79
CA ALA A 231 -19.06 4.60 18.69
C ALA A 231 -17.87 5.06 19.54
N TYR A 232 -17.11 4.14 20.13
CA TYR A 232 -15.93 4.48 20.94
C TYR A 232 -14.81 5.09 20.09
N THR A 233 -14.59 4.53 18.91
CA THR A 233 -13.59 5.04 17.96
C THR A 233 -13.99 6.43 17.46
N LEU A 234 -15.28 6.66 17.20
CA LEU A 234 -15.79 7.96 16.75
C LEU A 234 -15.72 9.00 17.88
N ASP A 235 -16.14 8.65 19.10
CA ASP A 235 -16.11 9.53 20.27
C ASP A 235 -14.70 10.05 20.53
N ARG A 236 -13.71 9.15 20.59
CA ARG A 236 -12.30 9.52 20.79
C ARG A 236 -11.70 10.34 19.65
N ARG A 237 -12.25 10.25 18.45
CA ARG A 237 -11.81 11.06 17.29
C ARG A 237 -12.45 12.43 17.23
N MET A 238 -13.63 12.56 17.79
CA MET A 238 -14.33 13.85 17.89
C MET A 238 -13.78 14.70 19.03
N ASP A 239 -13.04 14.12 19.98
CA ASP A 239 -12.22 14.87 20.93
C ASP A 239 -11.17 15.69 20.15
N GLY A 240 -11.02 16.98 20.51
CA GLY A 240 -10.38 18.02 19.71
C GLY A 240 -9.03 17.68 19.03
N ASP A 241 -8.25 16.74 19.60
CA ASP A 241 -6.96 16.30 19.06
C ASP A 241 -7.10 15.14 18.07
N GLY A 242 -8.21 14.41 18.03
CA GLY A 242 -8.39 13.22 17.21
C GLY A 242 -8.26 13.48 15.72
N TRP A 243 -8.77 14.62 15.21
CA TRP A 243 -8.64 15.00 13.81
C TRP A 243 -7.21 15.39 13.44
N LEU A 244 -6.46 15.99 14.36
CA LEU A 244 -5.05 16.30 14.17
C LEU A 244 -4.24 15.01 14.04
N TRP A 245 -4.50 14.02 14.88
CA TRP A 245 -3.90 12.69 14.79
C TRP A 245 -4.24 11.98 13.48
N PHE A 246 -5.49 12.04 13.06
CA PHE A 246 -5.91 11.47 11.77
C PHE A 246 -5.19 12.12 10.59
N GLY A 247 -5.14 13.47 10.54
CA GLY A 247 -4.39 14.19 9.51
C GLY A 247 -2.90 13.90 9.53
N SER A 248 -2.32 13.81 10.74
CA SER A 248 -0.90 13.49 10.91
C SER A 248 -0.55 12.10 10.39
N ALA A 249 -1.43 11.11 10.57
CA ALA A 249 -1.22 9.76 10.06
C ALA A 249 -1.03 9.71 8.55
N PHE A 250 -1.78 10.50 7.78
CA PHE A 250 -1.59 10.63 6.34
C PHE A 250 -0.27 11.29 5.99
N ALA A 251 0.05 12.40 6.67
CA ALA A 251 1.31 13.12 6.44
C ALA A 251 2.53 12.25 6.77
N MET A 252 2.44 11.47 7.84
CA MET A 252 3.56 10.65 8.34
C MET A 252 3.69 9.31 7.63
N SER A 253 2.60 8.73 7.07
CA SER A 253 2.67 7.43 6.35
C SER A 253 3.40 7.57 5.01
N LEU A 254 2.78 8.22 4.05
CA LEU A 254 3.26 8.35 2.67
C LEU A 254 3.50 9.80 2.22
N GLY A 255 3.13 10.81 3.04
CA GLY A 255 3.47 12.20 2.84
C GLY A 255 3.14 12.74 1.45
N VAL A 256 4.15 13.29 0.76
CA VAL A 256 4.03 13.91 -0.58
C VAL A 256 3.49 12.97 -1.66
N TRP A 257 3.52 11.66 -1.43
CA TRP A 257 3.02 10.69 -2.40
C TRP A 257 1.50 10.72 -2.56
N TRP A 258 0.76 11.17 -1.54
CA TRP A 258 -0.69 11.30 -1.61
C TRP A 258 -1.15 12.30 -2.70
N PRO A 259 -0.73 13.57 -2.70
CA PRO A 259 -1.11 14.49 -3.76
C PRO A 259 -0.59 14.08 -5.14
N LEU A 260 0.59 13.47 -5.21
CA LEU A 260 1.12 12.92 -6.46
C LEU A 260 0.22 11.81 -7.02
N ALA A 261 -0.30 10.93 -6.18
CA ALA A 261 -1.24 9.88 -6.59
C ALA A 261 -2.57 10.47 -7.06
N VAL A 262 -3.13 11.44 -6.33
CA VAL A 262 -4.37 12.11 -6.71
C VAL A 262 -4.28 12.74 -8.10
N ALA A 263 -3.15 13.35 -8.44
CA ALA A 263 -2.92 13.96 -9.76
C ALA A 263 -2.96 12.95 -10.91
N SER A 264 -2.79 11.65 -10.66
CA SER A 264 -2.86 10.59 -11.67
C SER A 264 -4.26 9.99 -11.87
N LEU A 265 -5.26 10.36 -11.07
CA LEU A 265 -6.61 9.77 -11.11
C LEU A 265 -7.34 10.01 -12.44
N GLY A 266 -6.91 10.98 -13.23
CA GLY A 266 -7.39 11.18 -14.62
C GLY A 266 -7.00 10.02 -15.55
N VAL A 267 -5.99 9.22 -15.23
CA VAL A 267 -5.55 8.07 -16.01
C VAL A 267 -6.36 6.83 -15.63
N ASP A 268 -7.03 6.22 -16.60
CA ASP A 268 -8.02 5.15 -16.37
C ASP A 268 -7.49 3.98 -15.51
N ARG A 269 -6.27 3.51 -15.78
CA ARG A 269 -5.66 2.41 -15.01
C ARG A 269 -5.47 2.76 -13.53
N PHE A 270 -5.02 3.97 -13.21
CA PHE A 270 -4.85 4.40 -11.81
C PHE A 270 -6.19 4.66 -11.15
N ARG A 271 -7.16 5.24 -11.88
CA ARG A 271 -8.53 5.40 -11.40
C ARG A 271 -9.18 4.06 -11.05
N ARG A 272 -8.96 3.00 -11.83
CA ARG A 272 -9.48 1.66 -11.51
C ARG A 272 -8.84 1.07 -10.27
N LEU A 273 -7.54 1.21 -10.11
CA LEU A 273 -6.83 0.72 -8.92
C LEU A 273 -7.13 1.57 -7.68
N SER A 274 -7.39 2.88 -7.83
CA SER A 274 -7.67 3.77 -6.71
C SER A 274 -8.95 3.44 -5.93
N TRP A 275 -9.83 2.59 -6.48
CA TRP A 275 -10.96 2.06 -5.72
C TRP A 275 -10.51 1.27 -4.48
N TRP A 276 -9.25 0.81 -4.43
CA TRP A 276 -8.65 0.29 -3.21
C TRP A 276 -8.54 1.30 -2.08
N LEU A 277 -8.42 2.58 -2.40
CA LEU A 277 -8.30 3.62 -1.37
C LEU A 277 -9.60 3.77 -0.57
N LEU A 278 -10.76 3.44 -1.18
CA LEU A 278 -12.04 3.55 -0.47
C LEU A 278 -12.13 2.61 0.75
N PRO A 279 -11.88 1.29 0.65
CA PRO A 279 -11.85 0.44 1.84
C PRO A 279 -10.73 0.80 2.81
N VAL A 280 -9.56 1.25 2.34
CA VAL A 280 -8.49 1.74 3.23
C VAL A 280 -8.98 2.94 4.04
N LEU A 281 -9.59 3.93 3.38
CA LEU A 281 -10.14 5.11 4.05
C LEU A 281 -11.31 4.75 4.99
N ALA A 282 -12.21 3.86 4.54
CA ALA A 282 -13.30 3.38 5.37
C ALA A 282 -12.77 2.67 6.63
N TYR A 283 -11.75 1.84 6.49
CA TYR A 283 -11.13 1.14 7.61
C TYR A 283 -10.45 2.13 8.59
N LEU A 284 -9.76 3.12 8.06
CA LEU A 284 -9.16 4.21 8.86
C LEU A 284 -10.22 4.96 9.66
N VAL A 285 -11.36 5.27 9.04
CA VAL A 285 -12.42 6.02 9.70
C VAL A 285 -13.20 5.15 10.69
N LEU A 286 -13.45 3.88 10.39
CA LEU A 286 -14.40 3.05 11.14
C LEU A 286 -13.75 2.19 12.22
N VAL A 287 -12.50 1.74 12.02
CA VAL A 287 -11.93 0.65 12.82
C VAL A 287 -10.56 1.01 13.42
N GLY A 288 -9.78 1.85 12.76
CA GLY A 288 -8.35 1.99 13.05
C GLY A 288 -8.04 2.80 14.32
N TRP A 289 -7.15 2.27 15.18
CA TRP A 289 -6.43 3.03 16.22
C TRP A 289 -5.11 3.57 15.70
N ASP A 290 -4.36 2.73 14.99
CA ASP A 290 -3.04 3.04 14.42
C ASP A 290 -3.19 3.55 12.99
N TRP A 291 -3.71 4.75 12.83
CA TRP A 291 -4.08 5.29 11.53
C TRP A 291 -2.93 5.33 10.53
N ALA A 292 -1.72 5.66 10.98
CA ALA A 292 -0.57 5.69 10.10
C ALA A 292 -0.21 4.29 9.58
N ARG A 293 -0.32 3.26 10.42
CA ARG A 293 -0.13 1.85 10.06
C ARG A 293 -1.16 1.40 9.01
N TYR A 294 -2.42 1.78 9.19
CA TYR A 294 -3.48 1.45 8.23
C TYR A 294 -3.40 2.27 6.94
N ALA A 295 -2.97 3.53 7.00
CA ALA A 295 -2.74 4.35 5.82
C ALA A 295 -1.67 3.74 4.90
N MET A 296 -0.72 2.97 5.46
CA MET A 296 0.28 2.25 4.68
C MET A 296 -0.32 1.22 3.72
N TYR A 297 -1.50 0.66 3.96
CA TYR A 297 -2.15 -0.24 2.98
C TYR A 297 -2.45 0.43 1.63
N ALA A 298 -2.44 1.76 1.55
CA ALA A 298 -2.57 2.50 0.30
C ALA A 298 -1.32 2.44 -0.60
N PHE A 299 -0.17 1.98 -0.08
CA PHE A 299 1.13 2.09 -0.77
C PHE A 299 1.14 1.53 -2.19
N PRO A 300 0.50 0.39 -2.55
CA PRO A 300 0.63 -0.16 -3.90
C PRO A 300 0.08 0.80 -4.96
N VAL A 301 -0.99 1.51 -4.61
CA VAL A 301 -1.62 2.49 -5.51
C VAL A 301 -0.92 3.84 -5.44
N VAL A 302 -0.69 4.35 -4.22
CA VAL A 302 -0.18 5.70 -3.99
C VAL A 302 1.25 5.85 -4.52
N MET A 303 2.14 4.89 -4.24
CA MET A 303 3.53 4.96 -4.67
C MET A 303 3.67 4.85 -6.19
N VAL A 304 2.94 3.91 -6.81
CA VAL A 304 3.05 3.70 -8.26
C VAL A 304 2.42 4.85 -9.04
N ALA A 305 1.26 5.32 -8.62
CA ALA A 305 0.57 6.45 -9.22
C ALA A 305 1.37 7.75 -9.08
N GLY A 306 1.95 7.99 -7.90
CA GLY A 306 2.84 9.13 -7.64
C GLY A 306 4.10 9.10 -8.51
N ALA A 307 4.75 7.94 -8.63
CA ALA A 307 5.92 7.79 -9.50
C ALA A 307 5.59 8.07 -10.97
N TRP A 308 4.44 7.61 -11.43
CA TRP A 308 3.95 7.92 -12.77
C TRP A 308 3.73 9.43 -12.96
N THR A 309 3.14 10.11 -11.98
CA THR A 309 2.95 11.57 -11.99
C THR A 309 4.28 12.31 -12.13
N ILE A 310 5.29 11.97 -11.32
CA ILE A 310 6.62 12.57 -11.42
C ILE A 310 7.23 12.37 -12.80
N ALA A 311 7.10 11.16 -13.37
CA ALA A 311 7.62 10.84 -14.70
C ALA A 311 7.01 11.73 -15.80
N HIS A 312 5.74 12.12 -15.68
CA HIS A 312 4.99 12.86 -16.71
C HIS A 312 4.97 14.38 -16.48
N GLN A 313 5.31 14.88 -15.29
CA GLN A 313 5.39 16.32 -14.99
C GLN A 313 6.74 16.92 -15.39
N ARG A 314 7.05 16.97 -16.69
CA ARG A 314 8.38 17.35 -17.21
C ARG A 314 8.89 18.68 -16.66
N ARG A 315 8.03 19.72 -16.64
CA ARG A 315 8.41 21.09 -16.23
C ARG A 315 8.85 21.17 -14.76
N TYR A 316 8.14 20.50 -13.86
CA TYR A 316 8.37 20.59 -12.42
C TYR A 316 9.05 19.36 -11.83
N ARG A 317 9.50 18.42 -12.69
CA ARG A 317 10.12 17.17 -12.27
C ARG A 317 11.26 17.34 -11.27
N PRO A 318 12.24 18.25 -11.50
CA PRO A 318 13.34 18.42 -10.54
C PRO A 318 12.84 18.84 -9.15
N LEU A 319 11.85 19.72 -9.10
CA LEU A 319 11.26 20.16 -7.84
C LEU A 319 10.50 19.03 -7.14
N LEU A 320 9.69 18.24 -7.87
CA LEU A 320 9.00 17.09 -7.31
C LEU A 320 9.98 16.04 -6.79
N LEU A 321 11.07 15.78 -7.50
CA LEU A 321 12.13 14.88 -7.04
C LEU A 321 12.80 15.41 -5.76
N ALA A 322 13.05 16.72 -5.67
CA ALA A 322 13.60 17.32 -4.46
C ALA A 322 12.63 17.18 -3.26
N LEU A 323 11.33 17.41 -3.46
CA LEU A 323 10.32 17.24 -2.41
C LEU A 323 10.24 15.79 -1.93
N VAL A 324 10.28 14.82 -2.85
CA VAL A 324 10.30 13.39 -2.51
C VAL A 324 11.57 12.99 -1.78
N ALA A 325 12.73 13.47 -2.23
CA ALA A 325 14.02 13.21 -1.57
C ALA A 325 14.03 13.78 -0.14
N PHE A 326 13.50 14.99 0.03
CA PHE A 326 13.41 15.63 1.34
C PHE A 326 12.44 14.85 2.27
N GLN A 327 11.28 14.43 1.75
CA GLN A 327 10.35 13.57 2.50
C GLN A 327 11.01 12.26 2.94
N ALA A 328 11.86 11.65 2.11
CA ALA A 328 12.54 10.39 2.45
C ALA A 328 13.60 10.54 3.56
N VAL A 329 14.07 11.76 3.82
CA VAL A 329 15.04 12.05 4.90
C VAL A 329 14.33 12.29 6.24
N LEU A 330 13.08 12.74 6.24
CA LEU A 330 12.37 13.10 7.48
C LEU A 330 12.27 11.98 8.53
N PRO A 331 12.06 10.71 8.15
CA PRO A 331 12.03 9.62 9.13
C PRO A 331 13.33 9.49 9.94
N PHE A 332 14.48 9.84 9.35
CA PHE A 332 15.75 9.87 10.08
C PHE A 332 15.78 10.96 11.15
N VAL A 333 15.15 12.11 10.88
CA VAL A 333 15.05 13.21 11.87
C VAL A 333 14.26 12.75 13.09
N ASP A 334 13.13 12.06 12.87
CA ASP A 334 12.31 11.51 13.96
C ASP A 334 13.06 10.42 14.73
N PHE A 335 13.78 9.57 14.01
CA PHE A 335 14.59 8.50 14.58
C PHE A 335 15.71 9.06 15.48
N VAL A 336 16.45 10.07 15.00
CA VAL A 336 17.50 10.75 15.78
C VAL A 336 16.90 11.50 16.98
N ALA A 337 15.69 12.01 16.85
CA ALA A 337 14.97 12.66 17.95
C ALA A 337 14.39 11.65 18.99
N GLY A 338 14.60 10.35 18.82
CA GLY A 338 14.06 9.31 19.70
C GLY A 338 12.54 9.13 19.62
N LYS A 339 11.92 9.54 18.50
CA LYS A 339 10.49 9.50 18.25
C LYS A 339 10.13 8.58 17.06
N PRO A 340 10.47 7.29 17.09
CA PRO A 340 10.18 6.38 15.98
C PRO A 340 8.70 5.96 15.92
N SER A 341 7.89 6.29 16.94
CA SER A 341 6.47 5.92 17.01
C SER A 341 5.65 6.54 15.88
N LEU A 342 4.73 5.78 15.29
CA LEU A 342 3.73 6.29 14.36
C LEU A 342 2.64 7.12 15.05
N ASP A 343 2.47 6.92 16.36
CA ASP A 343 1.41 7.53 17.15
C ASP A 343 1.81 8.89 17.75
N ASP A 344 3.10 9.21 17.78
CA ASP A 344 3.58 10.50 18.25
C ASP A 344 3.93 11.37 17.04
N PRO A 345 3.23 12.49 16.81
CA PRO A 345 3.61 13.42 15.76
C PRO A 345 4.99 14.00 16.09
N GLY A 346 6.04 13.37 15.57
CA GLY A 346 7.42 13.79 15.74
C GLY A 346 7.67 15.17 15.16
N PRO A 347 8.89 15.73 15.35
CA PRO A 347 9.26 17.04 14.86
C PRO A 347 9.16 17.16 13.32
N SER A 348 9.10 16.05 12.60
CA SER A 348 8.95 16.02 11.13
C SER A 348 7.53 16.31 10.66
N LEU A 349 6.49 16.28 11.51
CA LEU A 349 5.10 16.50 11.09
C LEU A 349 4.88 17.88 10.42
N PRO A 350 5.26 19.01 11.03
CA PRO A 350 5.06 20.30 10.38
C PRO A 350 5.78 20.39 9.02
N ILE A 351 6.96 19.79 8.93
CA ILE A 351 7.75 19.75 7.69
C ILE A 351 7.04 18.90 6.64
N SER A 352 6.53 17.71 7.01
CA SER A 352 5.76 16.85 6.11
C SER A 352 4.51 17.55 5.57
N LEU A 353 3.79 18.30 6.40
CA LEU A 353 2.64 19.08 5.98
C LEU A 353 3.03 20.18 4.99
N LEU A 354 4.11 20.90 5.24
CA LEU A 354 4.64 21.92 4.31
C LEU A 354 5.05 21.30 2.98
N LEU A 355 5.68 20.12 2.97
CA LEU A 355 6.05 19.40 1.75
C LEU A 355 4.82 18.97 0.96
N ILE A 356 3.76 18.50 1.63
CA ILE A 356 2.48 18.15 0.99
C ILE A 356 1.89 19.39 0.32
N LEU A 357 1.80 20.51 1.05
CA LEU A 357 1.27 21.78 0.52
C LEU A 357 2.10 22.28 -0.68
N ALA A 358 3.43 22.22 -0.58
CA ALA A 358 4.32 22.59 -1.68
C ALA A 358 4.09 21.69 -2.90
N THR A 359 3.91 20.38 -2.69
CA THR A 359 3.62 19.44 -3.78
C THR A 359 2.27 19.75 -4.46
N VAL A 360 1.22 20.05 -3.69
CA VAL A 360 -0.07 20.48 -4.23
C VAL A 360 0.08 21.76 -5.04
N ALA A 361 0.79 22.77 -4.52
CA ALA A 361 1.01 24.02 -5.22
C ALA A 361 1.73 23.82 -6.57
N VAL A 362 2.76 22.96 -6.60
CA VAL A 362 3.49 22.62 -7.83
C VAL A 362 2.59 21.93 -8.85
N LEU A 363 1.74 20.99 -8.42
CA LEU A 363 0.81 20.28 -9.31
C LEU A 363 -0.25 21.23 -9.89
N VAL A 364 -0.83 22.10 -9.08
CA VAL A 364 -1.81 23.10 -9.53
C VAL A 364 -1.18 24.11 -10.51
N ALA A 365 0.05 24.56 -10.24
CA ALA A 365 0.77 25.44 -11.17
C ALA A 365 1.08 24.74 -12.51
N GLY A 366 1.37 23.43 -12.45
CA GLY A 366 1.62 22.61 -13.64
C GLY A 366 0.40 22.43 -14.53
N ASP A 367 -0.77 22.31 -13.94
CA ASP A 367 -2.04 22.14 -14.66
C ASP A 367 -2.50 23.43 -15.35
N ARG A 368 -2.38 24.55 -14.65
CA ARG A 368 -2.68 25.89 -15.22
C ARG A 368 -1.80 26.20 -16.43
N GLY A 369 -0.52 25.82 -16.41
CA GLY A 369 0.38 26.02 -17.54
C GLY A 369 0.01 25.20 -18.79
N ARG A 370 -0.69 24.07 -18.65
CA ARG A 370 -1.21 23.30 -19.78
C ARG A 370 -2.46 23.94 -20.40
N SER A 371 -3.35 24.47 -19.58
CA SER A 371 -4.58 25.12 -20.04
C SER A 371 -4.33 26.39 -20.87
N THR A 372 -3.22 27.09 -20.61
CA THR A 372 -2.85 28.30 -21.34
C THR A 372 -2.03 28.03 -22.61
N ALA A 373 -1.47 26.84 -22.79
CA ALA A 373 -0.62 26.45 -23.91
C ALA A 373 -1.39 25.80 -25.08
N GLU A 374 -2.69 25.52 -24.91
CA GLU A 374 -3.56 25.01 -25.97
C GLU A 374 -4.52 26.09 -26.49
N PRO A 375 -4.02 27.01 -27.38
CA PRO A 375 -4.83 27.37 -28.50
C PRO A 375 -4.05 27.16 -29.80
N SER A 376 -4.55 26.35 -30.68
CA SER A 376 -4.16 26.21 -32.09
C SER A 376 -3.21 25.11 -32.54
N GLU A 377 -3.39 23.87 -32.08
CA GLU A 377 -3.17 22.76 -33.02
C GLU A 377 -4.48 21.99 -33.22
N ARG A 378 -5.51 22.67 -33.70
CA ARG A 378 -6.53 21.97 -34.51
C ARG A 378 -5.78 21.40 -35.69
N ALA A 379 -5.61 20.08 -35.70
CA ALA A 379 -5.15 19.37 -36.87
C ALA A 379 -5.88 19.93 -38.09
N PRO A 380 -5.20 20.28 -39.19
CA PRO A 380 -5.86 20.69 -40.40
C PRO A 380 -6.94 19.67 -40.74
N ALA A 381 -8.12 20.14 -41.06
CA ALA A 381 -9.23 19.28 -41.43
C ALA A 381 -8.72 18.30 -42.51
N PRO A 382 -9.03 16.99 -42.40
CA PRO A 382 -8.58 16.04 -43.40
C PRO A 382 -9.02 16.54 -44.76
N GLU A 383 -8.10 16.65 -45.72
CA GLU A 383 -8.39 16.99 -47.10
C GLU A 383 -9.50 16.07 -47.59
N PRO A 384 -10.53 16.63 -48.25
CA PRO A 384 -11.59 15.81 -48.81
C PRO A 384 -10.99 14.83 -49.80
N LEU A 385 -11.27 13.55 -49.59
CA LEU A 385 -10.86 12.48 -50.50
C LEU A 385 -11.30 12.84 -51.92
N PRO A 386 -10.42 12.67 -52.91
CA PRO A 386 -10.81 12.95 -54.32
C PRO A 386 -11.98 12.07 -54.67
N GLU A 387 -13.04 12.72 -55.19
CA GLU A 387 -14.24 12.09 -55.70
C GLU A 387 -13.86 11.02 -56.74
N ALA A 388 -14.23 9.76 -56.46
CA ALA A 388 -13.99 8.68 -57.39
C ALA A 388 -14.66 8.98 -58.73
N ALA A 389 -13.83 9.09 -59.76
CA ALA A 389 -14.32 9.26 -61.14
C ALA A 389 -15.32 8.14 -61.51
N PRO A 390 -16.44 8.46 -62.20
CA PRO A 390 -17.41 7.47 -62.58
C PRO A 390 -16.79 6.50 -63.58
N LYS A 391 -16.87 5.21 -63.29
CA LYS A 391 -16.53 4.14 -64.22
C LYS A 391 -17.59 4.14 -65.31
N GLY A 392 -17.17 4.54 -66.55
CA GLY A 392 -17.92 4.33 -67.73
C GLY A 392 -17.87 2.89 -68.26
#